data_9e77493f84fc8d0953c19af096cb6563
#
_entry.id   9e77493f84fc8d0953c19af096cb6563
#
_cell.length_a   1.000
_cell.length_b   1.000
_cell.length_c   1.000
_cell.angle_alpha   90.00
_cell.angle_beta   90.00
_cell.angle_gamma   90.00
#
_symmetry.space_group_name_H-M   'P 1'
#
loop_
_entity.id
_entity.type
_entity.pdbx_description
1 polymer ?
#
loop_
_entity_poly.entity_id
_entity_poly.type
_entity_poly.pdbx_seq_one_letter_code
_entity_poly.pdbx_strand_id
1 'polypeptide(L)'
;MKRVLLSLMAMLGVLTLSAQTSIYDFKVKDDAGSDVSLAQYKGKVLLIVNTATRCGFTPQYKELEELYQKYQTTGLEILDFPCNQFGEQAPGSIQEIKQFCTANFGIQFPQFDKIEVNGANEHPLYTYLKSQKSFGGFDLNDKIGKLLDDMMRKRDANYDKNADIKWNFTKFLISRDGRVVKRYEPTDKITDIDIDVQLELNPTLSTIMARRSVRKYQNQAVEHDKLEVVARAGINAPSGVNRQPWIVRIVEDQQLIADVNQAAGRSLFYGAPNLICVCTPAAGGGELDAGLLGENMMLAAQALGLGTVCMGGPVRFLLSDEKCKFFIDRLDIPADYKLNYILAIGYPNEQPNAKPRDAAKVKFIKSL
;
A
#
# COMPACT_ATOMS: atom_id res chain seq x y z
N MET A 1 -28.25 61.53 -14.55
CA MET A 1 -27.72 60.80 -13.38
C MET A 1 -28.05 59.32 -13.61
N LYS A 2 -27.12 58.54 -14.14
CA LYS A 2 -27.28 57.09 -14.40
C LYS A 2 -26.54 56.33 -13.27
N ARG A 3 -27.30 55.54 -12.50
CA ARG A 3 -26.74 54.62 -11.49
C ARG A 3 -26.26 53.37 -12.18
N VAL A 4 -24.95 53.06 -12.10
CA VAL A 4 -24.36 51.81 -12.50
C VAL A 4 -24.37 50.87 -11.30
N LEU A 5 -25.17 49.80 -11.34
CA LEU A 5 -25.09 48.70 -10.38
C LEU A 5 -23.97 47.76 -10.86
N LEU A 6 -22.88 47.66 -10.08
CA LEU A 6 -21.91 46.60 -10.22
C LEU A 6 -22.44 45.36 -9.48
N SER A 7 -22.77 44.32 -10.23
CA SER A 7 -23.05 43.00 -9.69
C SER A 7 -21.72 42.27 -9.41
N LEU A 8 -21.37 42.11 -8.16
CA LEU A 8 -20.28 41.27 -7.72
C LEU A 8 -20.78 39.80 -7.74
N MET A 9 -20.41 39.05 -8.79
CA MET A 9 -20.63 37.62 -8.85
C MET A 9 -19.50 36.94 -8.06
N ALA A 10 -19.80 36.54 -6.83
CA ALA A 10 -18.91 35.69 -6.03
C ALA A 10 -18.94 34.29 -6.66
N MET A 11 -17.87 33.90 -7.36
CA MET A 11 -17.61 32.49 -7.71
C MET A 11 -17.21 31.76 -6.44
N LEU A 12 -18.17 31.08 -5.79
CA LEU A 12 -17.84 29.99 -4.86
C LEU A 12 -17.25 28.84 -5.67
N GLY A 13 -15.93 28.75 -5.68
CA GLY A 13 -15.24 27.55 -6.11
C GLY A 13 -15.56 26.43 -5.11
N VAL A 14 -16.45 25.51 -5.49
CA VAL A 14 -16.64 24.26 -4.79
C VAL A 14 -15.37 23.44 -5.01
N LEU A 15 -14.46 23.48 -4.07
CA LEU A 15 -13.39 22.51 -3.94
C LEU A 15 -14.06 21.16 -3.63
N THR A 16 -14.40 20.42 -4.67
CA THR A 16 -14.69 18.98 -4.51
C THR A 16 -13.40 18.31 -4.07
N LEU A 17 -13.20 18.15 -2.76
CA LEU A 17 -12.31 17.13 -2.27
C LEU A 17 -12.83 15.82 -2.90
N SER A 18 -12.07 15.28 -3.85
CA SER A 18 -12.28 13.91 -4.33
C SER A 18 -12.04 13.02 -3.13
N ALA A 19 -13.12 12.60 -2.47
CA ALA A 19 -13.04 11.59 -1.43
C ALA A 19 -12.36 10.38 -2.07
N GLN A 20 -11.25 9.95 -1.50
CA GLN A 20 -10.50 8.78 -1.98
C GLN A 20 -11.47 7.60 -1.87
N THR A 21 -11.88 7.04 -3.03
CA THR A 21 -12.75 5.88 -3.08
C THR A 21 -12.03 4.71 -2.42
N SER A 22 -12.62 4.13 -1.39
CA SER A 22 -12.11 2.99 -0.66
C SER A 22 -12.84 1.74 -1.09
N ILE A 23 -12.22 0.56 -0.93
CA ILE A 23 -12.91 -0.73 -1.10
C ILE A 23 -14.17 -0.85 -0.24
N TYR A 24 -14.22 -0.13 0.87
CA TYR A 24 -15.32 -0.15 1.82
C TYR A 24 -16.55 0.70 1.41
N ASP A 25 -16.42 1.48 0.33
CA ASP A 25 -17.51 2.34 -0.17
C ASP A 25 -18.48 1.57 -1.08
N PHE A 26 -18.10 0.33 -1.47
CA PHE A 26 -18.90 -0.49 -2.37
C PHE A 26 -19.92 -1.35 -1.64
N LYS A 27 -21.03 -1.61 -2.33
CA LYS A 27 -22.04 -2.60 -1.97
C LYS A 27 -22.11 -3.64 -3.06
N VAL A 28 -22.39 -4.87 -2.68
CA VAL A 28 -22.57 -6.02 -3.56
C VAL A 28 -23.87 -6.73 -3.20
N LYS A 29 -24.38 -7.60 -4.05
CA LYS A 29 -25.56 -8.43 -3.74
C LYS A 29 -25.12 -9.76 -3.16
N ASP A 30 -25.78 -10.18 -2.07
CA ASP A 30 -25.64 -11.55 -1.57
C ASP A 30 -26.48 -12.53 -2.42
N ASP A 31 -26.47 -13.78 -2.04
CA ASP A 31 -27.24 -14.86 -2.70
C ASP A 31 -28.76 -14.73 -2.57
N ALA A 32 -29.24 -13.87 -1.68
CA ALA A 32 -30.66 -13.53 -1.55
C ALA A 32 -31.04 -12.24 -2.32
N GLY A 33 -30.05 -11.59 -2.98
CA GLY A 33 -30.24 -10.32 -3.70
C GLY A 33 -30.23 -9.09 -2.80
N SER A 34 -29.87 -9.23 -1.51
CA SER A 34 -29.79 -8.12 -0.56
C SER A 34 -28.49 -7.36 -0.70
N ASP A 35 -28.52 -6.04 -0.44
CA ASP A 35 -27.32 -5.21 -0.45
C ASP A 35 -26.42 -5.51 0.75
N VAL A 36 -25.18 -5.87 0.48
CA VAL A 36 -24.14 -6.09 1.48
C VAL A 36 -23.06 -5.03 1.30
N SER A 37 -22.82 -4.22 2.33
CA SER A 37 -21.75 -3.23 2.33
C SER A 37 -20.42 -3.90 2.63
N LEU A 38 -19.40 -3.66 1.79
CA LEU A 38 -18.04 -4.15 2.04
C LEU A 38 -17.38 -3.50 3.28
N ALA A 39 -17.97 -2.44 3.83
CA ALA A 39 -17.54 -1.84 5.09
C ALA A 39 -17.58 -2.81 6.28
N GLN A 40 -18.42 -3.87 6.24
CA GLN A 40 -18.44 -4.90 7.29
C GLN A 40 -17.14 -5.71 7.40
N TYR A 41 -16.32 -5.69 6.35
CA TYR A 41 -15.04 -6.40 6.31
C TYR A 41 -13.84 -5.52 6.72
N LYS A 42 -14.06 -4.30 7.24
CA LYS A 42 -12.97 -3.45 7.73
C LYS A 42 -12.11 -4.19 8.77
N GLY A 43 -10.79 -4.05 8.62
CA GLY A 43 -9.84 -4.70 9.50
C GLY A 43 -9.50 -6.16 9.15
N LYS A 44 -10.17 -6.74 8.14
CA LYS A 44 -9.80 -8.05 7.57
C LYS A 44 -8.90 -7.90 6.34
N VAL A 45 -8.07 -8.89 6.10
CA VAL A 45 -7.40 -9.10 4.80
C VAL A 45 -8.42 -9.75 3.88
N LEU A 46 -8.63 -9.19 2.68
CA LEU A 46 -9.61 -9.74 1.74
C LEU A 46 -8.92 -10.32 0.51
N LEU A 47 -9.41 -11.46 0.02
CA LEU A 47 -9.11 -11.99 -1.30
C LEU A 47 -10.39 -11.98 -2.14
N ILE A 48 -10.49 -11.04 -3.06
CA ILE A 48 -11.64 -10.89 -3.96
C ILE A 48 -11.36 -11.67 -5.23
N VAL A 49 -12.26 -12.55 -5.63
CA VAL A 49 -12.07 -13.43 -6.78
C VAL A 49 -13.31 -13.50 -7.66
N ASN A 50 -13.13 -13.45 -9.00
CA ASN A 50 -14.20 -13.78 -9.93
C ASN A 50 -14.08 -15.22 -10.38
N THR A 51 -15.15 -15.99 -10.25
CA THR A 51 -15.10 -17.46 -10.40
C THR A 51 -16.07 -18.01 -11.45
N ALA A 52 -15.95 -19.30 -11.71
CA ALA A 52 -16.85 -20.02 -12.59
C ALA A 52 -16.86 -21.53 -12.23
N THR A 53 -18.01 -22.20 -12.48
CA THR A 53 -18.21 -23.62 -12.14
C THR A 53 -17.82 -24.59 -13.27
N ARG A 54 -17.62 -24.09 -14.50
CA ARG A 54 -17.30 -24.91 -15.69
C ARG A 54 -16.01 -24.45 -16.38
N CYS A 55 -15.08 -23.93 -15.61
CA CYS A 55 -13.79 -23.45 -16.09
C CYS A 55 -12.68 -24.49 -15.85
N GLY A 56 -11.65 -24.50 -16.68
CA GLY A 56 -10.45 -25.31 -16.42
C GLY A 56 -9.76 -24.98 -15.09
N PHE A 57 -9.98 -23.77 -14.56
CA PHE A 57 -9.46 -23.34 -13.26
C PHE A 57 -10.43 -23.59 -12.10
N THR A 58 -11.62 -24.16 -12.31
CA THR A 58 -12.58 -24.49 -11.22
C THR A 58 -11.96 -25.30 -10.08
N PRO A 59 -10.97 -26.22 -10.31
CA PRO A 59 -10.29 -26.91 -9.22
C PRO A 59 -9.58 -25.99 -8.21
N GLN A 60 -9.27 -24.73 -8.57
CA GLN A 60 -8.71 -23.75 -7.60
C GLN A 60 -9.64 -23.43 -6.42
N TYR A 61 -10.92 -23.73 -6.51
CA TYR A 61 -11.82 -23.64 -5.36
C TYR A 61 -11.31 -24.44 -4.17
N LYS A 62 -10.75 -25.63 -4.41
CA LYS A 62 -10.17 -26.45 -3.34
C LYS A 62 -9.01 -25.73 -2.64
N GLU A 63 -8.07 -25.20 -3.43
CA GLU A 63 -6.90 -24.48 -2.88
C GLU A 63 -7.30 -23.18 -2.17
N LEU A 64 -8.33 -22.47 -2.68
CA LEU A 64 -8.89 -21.28 -2.03
C LEU A 64 -9.56 -21.63 -0.70
N GLU A 65 -10.30 -22.74 -0.63
CA GLU A 65 -10.89 -23.20 0.63
C GLU A 65 -9.81 -23.62 1.65
N GLU A 66 -8.77 -24.33 1.22
CA GLU A 66 -7.64 -24.69 2.08
C GLU A 66 -6.95 -23.41 2.64
N LEU A 67 -6.76 -22.39 1.81
CA LEU A 67 -6.23 -21.09 2.23
C LEU A 67 -7.17 -20.39 3.23
N TYR A 68 -8.48 -20.41 2.96
CA TYR A 68 -9.49 -19.84 3.86
C TYR A 68 -9.49 -20.54 5.21
N GLN A 69 -9.55 -21.87 5.25
CA GLN A 69 -9.50 -22.65 6.48
C GLN A 69 -8.24 -22.37 7.32
N LYS A 70 -7.13 -22.16 6.66
CA LYS A 70 -5.85 -21.85 7.32
C LYS A 70 -5.86 -20.49 8.03
N TYR A 71 -6.54 -19.47 7.48
CA TYR A 71 -6.39 -18.09 7.92
C TYR A 71 -7.67 -17.36 8.34
N GLN A 72 -8.87 -17.93 8.21
CA GLN A 72 -10.13 -17.27 8.57
C GLN A 72 -10.14 -16.76 10.01
N THR A 73 -9.62 -17.55 10.95
CA THR A 73 -9.56 -17.19 12.38
C THR A 73 -8.56 -16.08 12.68
N THR A 74 -7.58 -15.85 11.79
CA THR A 74 -6.57 -14.79 11.91
C THR A 74 -6.93 -13.54 11.12
N GLY A 75 -8.07 -13.57 10.40
CA GLY A 75 -8.67 -12.40 9.79
C GLY A 75 -8.56 -12.32 8.26
N LEU A 76 -8.37 -13.47 7.57
CA LEU A 76 -8.61 -13.57 6.13
C LEU A 76 -10.10 -13.72 5.86
N GLU A 77 -10.60 -13.04 4.82
CA GLU A 77 -11.89 -13.31 4.22
C GLU A 77 -11.73 -13.47 2.71
N ILE A 78 -12.41 -14.45 2.11
CA ILE A 78 -12.46 -14.62 0.65
C ILE A 78 -13.85 -14.21 0.18
N LEU A 79 -13.92 -13.29 -0.78
CA LEU A 79 -15.17 -12.79 -1.35
C LEU A 79 -15.28 -13.30 -2.79
N ASP A 80 -16.15 -14.27 -3.01
CA ASP A 80 -16.34 -14.96 -4.28
C ASP A 80 -17.47 -14.33 -5.08
N PHE A 81 -17.18 -13.96 -6.33
CA PHE A 81 -18.11 -13.35 -7.27
C PHE A 81 -18.18 -14.18 -8.56
N PRO A 82 -19.13 -15.08 -8.72
CA PRO A 82 -19.28 -15.82 -9.97
C PRO A 82 -19.52 -14.90 -11.16
N CYS A 83 -18.78 -15.13 -12.26
CA CYS A 83 -18.83 -14.31 -13.46
C CYS A 83 -19.05 -15.16 -14.71
N ASN A 84 -20.07 -14.83 -15.51
CA ASN A 84 -20.42 -15.61 -16.72
C ASN A 84 -19.85 -15.02 -18.02
N GLN A 85 -19.02 -13.95 -17.95
CA GLN A 85 -18.51 -13.24 -19.14
C GLN A 85 -17.43 -14.03 -19.92
N PHE A 86 -16.81 -15.04 -19.30
CA PHE A 86 -15.73 -15.80 -19.90
C PHE A 86 -16.22 -17.18 -20.37
N GLY A 87 -16.69 -17.23 -21.61
CA GLY A 87 -17.15 -18.47 -22.26
C GLY A 87 -18.39 -19.08 -21.62
N GLU A 88 -19.24 -18.28 -20.96
CA GLU A 88 -20.46 -18.71 -20.27
C GLU A 88 -20.23 -19.85 -19.27
N GLN A 89 -19.07 -19.81 -18.59
CA GLN A 89 -18.60 -20.87 -17.69
C GLN A 89 -19.18 -20.80 -16.26
N ALA A 90 -20.01 -19.81 -15.96
CA ALA A 90 -20.76 -19.74 -14.70
C ALA A 90 -22.28 -19.71 -14.99
N PRO A 91 -22.85 -20.74 -15.62
CA PRO A 91 -24.30 -20.82 -15.87
C PRO A 91 -25.08 -21.06 -14.58
N GLY A 92 -26.39 -20.88 -14.66
CA GLY A 92 -27.29 -21.10 -13.51
C GLY A 92 -27.42 -19.91 -12.58
N SER A 93 -28.24 -20.06 -11.57
CA SER A 93 -28.47 -19.11 -10.48
C SER A 93 -27.31 -19.15 -9.47
N ILE A 94 -27.21 -18.13 -8.62
CA ILE A 94 -26.23 -18.12 -7.52
C ILE A 94 -26.48 -19.29 -6.54
N GLN A 95 -27.74 -19.69 -6.31
CA GLN A 95 -28.09 -20.82 -5.44
C GLN A 95 -27.54 -22.13 -6.02
N GLU A 96 -27.68 -22.37 -7.33
CA GLU A 96 -27.12 -23.55 -8.00
C GLU A 96 -25.59 -23.57 -7.96
N ILE A 97 -24.96 -22.40 -8.14
CA ILE A 97 -23.49 -22.24 -8.03
C ILE A 97 -23.03 -22.56 -6.61
N LYS A 98 -23.66 -22.00 -5.58
CA LYS A 98 -23.35 -22.29 -4.16
C LYS A 98 -23.50 -23.77 -3.84
N GLN A 99 -24.61 -24.37 -4.27
CA GLN A 99 -24.83 -25.81 -4.08
C GLN A 99 -23.71 -26.64 -4.72
N PHE A 100 -23.34 -26.30 -5.95
CA PHE A 100 -22.22 -26.94 -6.65
C PHE A 100 -20.89 -26.79 -5.87
N CYS A 101 -20.55 -25.58 -5.45
CA CYS A 101 -19.31 -25.27 -4.75
C CYS A 101 -19.24 -25.96 -3.38
N THR A 102 -20.34 -25.95 -2.63
CA THR A 102 -20.43 -26.65 -1.33
C THR A 102 -20.29 -28.15 -1.49
N ALA A 103 -21.01 -28.74 -2.46
CA ALA A 103 -21.02 -30.19 -2.67
C ALA A 103 -19.68 -30.74 -3.19
N ASN A 104 -18.97 -29.99 -4.05
CA ASN A 104 -17.76 -30.49 -4.71
C ASN A 104 -16.46 -30.05 -4.02
N PHE A 105 -16.46 -28.90 -3.31
CA PHE A 105 -15.26 -28.30 -2.73
C PHE A 105 -15.38 -27.94 -1.25
N GLY A 106 -16.58 -28.08 -0.65
CA GLY A 106 -16.83 -27.78 0.76
C GLY A 106 -16.70 -26.29 1.09
N ILE A 107 -16.96 -25.39 0.13
CA ILE A 107 -16.74 -23.95 0.26
C ILE A 107 -17.50 -23.37 1.45
N GLN A 108 -16.78 -22.64 2.32
CA GLN A 108 -17.31 -21.96 3.51
C GLN A 108 -17.18 -20.44 3.46
N PHE A 109 -16.34 -19.91 2.59
CA PHE A 109 -16.21 -18.46 2.43
C PHE A 109 -17.44 -17.86 1.73
N PRO A 110 -17.72 -16.54 1.94
CA PRO A 110 -18.85 -15.84 1.33
C PRO A 110 -18.87 -15.91 -0.20
N GLN A 111 -19.98 -16.35 -0.76
CA GLN A 111 -20.28 -16.33 -2.18
C GLN A 111 -21.42 -15.33 -2.44
N PHE A 112 -21.17 -14.36 -3.31
CA PHE A 112 -22.07 -13.26 -3.66
C PHE A 112 -22.82 -13.56 -4.97
N ASP A 113 -23.80 -12.73 -5.29
CA ASP A 113 -24.49 -12.82 -6.56
C ASP A 113 -23.52 -12.60 -7.73
N LYS A 114 -23.94 -13.05 -8.91
CA LYS A 114 -23.15 -12.97 -10.14
C LYS A 114 -22.83 -11.51 -10.46
N ILE A 115 -21.62 -11.28 -10.95
CA ILE A 115 -21.08 -9.94 -11.21
C ILE A 115 -20.54 -9.84 -12.64
N GLU A 116 -20.65 -8.66 -13.25
CA GLU A 116 -19.92 -8.33 -14.46
C GLU A 116 -18.64 -7.56 -14.10
N VAL A 117 -17.51 -8.06 -14.60
CA VAL A 117 -16.17 -7.56 -14.27
C VAL A 117 -15.55 -6.72 -15.37
N ASN A 118 -16.19 -6.66 -16.56
CA ASN A 118 -15.78 -5.87 -17.71
C ASN A 118 -16.99 -5.35 -18.50
N GLY A 119 -16.77 -4.30 -19.30
CA GLY A 119 -17.75 -3.79 -20.25
C GLY A 119 -18.72 -2.77 -19.67
N ALA A 120 -19.82 -2.52 -20.41
CA ALA A 120 -20.74 -1.42 -20.08
C ALA A 120 -21.51 -1.61 -18.76
N ASN A 121 -21.73 -2.84 -18.35
CA ASN A 121 -22.42 -3.17 -17.10
C ASN A 121 -21.47 -3.60 -15.99
N GLU A 122 -20.18 -3.31 -16.15
CA GLU A 122 -19.16 -3.61 -15.14
C GLU A 122 -19.54 -3.04 -13.77
N HIS A 123 -19.43 -3.87 -12.75
CA HIS A 123 -19.69 -3.43 -11.38
C HIS A 123 -18.62 -2.42 -10.91
N PRO A 124 -18.99 -1.30 -10.27
CA PRO A 124 -18.04 -0.26 -9.83
C PRO A 124 -16.90 -0.79 -8.95
N LEU A 125 -17.10 -1.87 -8.18
CA LEU A 125 -16.06 -2.55 -7.44
C LEU A 125 -14.91 -2.99 -8.35
N TYR A 126 -15.22 -3.61 -9.50
CA TYR A 126 -14.19 -4.09 -10.42
C TYR A 126 -13.51 -2.95 -11.19
N THR A 127 -14.25 -1.88 -11.52
CA THR A 127 -13.65 -0.64 -12.04
C THR A 127 -12.59 -0.11 -11.07
N TYR A 128 -12.92 -0.04 -9.79
CA TYR A 128 -11.99 0.38 -8.74
C TYR A 128 -10.78 -0.56 -8.64
N LEU A 129 -10.99 -1.87 -8.50
CA LEU A 129 -9.92 -2.86 -8.36
C LEU A 129 -8.93 -2.79 -9.54
N LYS A 130 -9.44 -2.74 -10.76
CA LYS A 130 -8.65 -2.61 -11.99
C LYS A 130 -7.88 -1.30 -12.07
N SER A 131 -8.44 -0.20 -11.57
CA SER A 131 -7.74 1.10 -11.50
C SER A 131 -6.55 1.09 -10.54
N GLN A 132 -6.63 0.26 -9.48
CA GLN A 132 -5.57 0.13 -8.48
C GLN A 132 -4.46 -0.83 -8.93
N LYS A 133 -4.82 -1.90 -9.63
CA LYS A 133 -3.89 -2.95 -10.11
C LYS A 133 -4.27 -3.39 -11.51
N SER A 134 -3.49 -2.96 -12.47
CA SER A 134 -3.61 -3.35 -13.88
C SER A 134 -3.22 -4.81 -14.11
N PHE A 135 -3.56 -5.32 -15.29
CA PHE A 135 -3.06 -6.59 -15.79
C PHE A 135 -1.54 -6.55 -15.96
N GLY A 136 -0.84 -7.51 -15.39
CA GLY A 136 0.63 -7.60 -15.41
C GLY A 136 1.21 -8.60 -16.41
N GLY A 137 0.34 -9.30 -17.15
CA GLY A 137 0.72 -10.41 -18.05
C GLY A 137 0.49 -11.77 -17.40
N PHE A 138 0.40 -12.81 -18.24
CA PHE A 138 0.48 -14.21 -17.78
C PHE A 138 1.94 -14.65 -17.67
N ASP A 139 2.22 -15.64 -16.81
CA ASP A 139 3.55 -16.28 -16.80
C ASP A 139 3.74 -17.11 -18.08
N LEU A 140 4.58 -16.62 -18.99
CA LEU A 140 4.85 -17.30 -20.27
C LEU A 140 5.79 -18.49 -20.14
N ASN A 141 6.39 -18.74 -18.96
CA ASN A 141 7.13 -19.96 -18.66
C ASN A 141 6.19 -21.11 -18.27
N ASP A 142 4.96 -20.78 -17.84
CA ASP A 142 3.90 -21.76 -17.61
C ASP A 142 3.18 -22.11 -18.93
N LYS A 143 2.88 -23.41 -19.13
CA LYS A 143 2.20 -23.87 -20.35
C LYS A 143 0.80 -23.30 -20.50
N ILE A 144 0.05 -23.17 -19.40
CA ILE A 144 -1.32 -22.65 -19.42
C ILE A 144 -1.28 -21.13 -19.60
N GLY A 145 -0.33 -20.44 -18.97
CA GLY A 145 -0.10 -19.01 -19.17
C GLY A 145 0.18 -18.67 -20.62
N LYS A 146 1.06 -19.43 -21.26
CA LYS A 146 1.35 -19.29 -22.70
C LYS A 146 0.12 -19.56 -23.56
N LEU A 147 -0.65 -20.62 -23.27
CA LEU A 147 -1.87 -20.95 -23.98
C LEU A 147 -2.91 -19.83 -23.90
N LEU A 148 -3.09 -19.24 -22.70
CA LEU A 148 -4.00 -18.10 -22.50
C LEU A 148 -3.51 -16.86 -23.25
N ASP A 149 -2.23 -16.54 -23.20
CA ASP A 149 -1.65 -15.42 -23.97
C ASP A 149 -1.90 -15.60 -25.47
N ASP A 150 -1.58 -16.76 -26.02
CA ASP A 150 -1.80 -17.08 -27.43
C ASP A 150 -3.29 -16.98 -27.81
N MET A 151 -4.19 -17.46 -26.97
CA MET A 151 -5.64 -17.40 -27.19
C MET A 151 -6.15 -15.95 -27.17
N MET A 152 -5.70 -15.14 -26.21
CA MET A 152 -6.10 -13.73 -26.10
C MET A 152 -5.56 -12.91 -27.27
N ARG A 153 -4.28 -13.07 -27.64
CA ARG A 153 -3.67 -12.37 -28.78
C ARG A 153 -4.32 -12.68 -30.11
N LYS A 154 -4.83 -13.89 -30.31
CA LYS A 154 -5.61 -14.25 -31.51
C LYS A 154 -6.95 -13.49 -31.60
N ARG A 155 -7.54 -13.12 -30.45
CA ARG A 155 -8.80 -12.36 -30.38
C ARG A 155 -8.55 -10.84 -30.48
N ASP A 156 -7.53 -10.37 -29.77
CA ASP A 156 -7.09 -8.97 -29.75
C ASP A 156 -5.57 -8.90 -29.51
N ALA A 157 -4.83 -8.44 -30.51
CA ALA A 157 -3.38 -8.29 -30.43
C ALA A 157 -2.93 -7.35 -29.30
N ASN A 158 -3.81 -6.44 -28.84
CA ASN A 158 -3.57 -5.45 -27.80
C ASN A 158 -4.24 -5.80 -26.47
N TYR A 159 -4.71 -7.04 -26.26
CA TYR A 159 -5.46 -7.44 -25.09
C TYR A 159 -4.73 -7.11 -23.78
N ASP A 160 -3.41 -7.07 -23.80
CA ASP A 160 -2.53 -6.81 -22.65
C ASP A 160 -2.35 -5.30 -22.32
N LYS A 161 -2.91 -4.39 -23.15
CA LYS A 161 -2.76 -2.94 -22.99
C LYS A 161 -3.77 -2.30 -22.08
N ASN A 162 -4.77 -3.02 -21.60
CA ASN A 162 -5.79 -2.53 -20.69
C ASN A 162 -5.84 -3.34 -19.39
N ALA A 163 -6.51 -2.77 -18.38
CA ALA A 163 -6.62 -3.37 -17.05
C ALA A 163 -7.73 -4.42 -16.93
N ASP A 164 -8.49 -4.72 -17.99
CA ASP A 164 -9.61 -5.66 -17.95
C ASP A 164 -9.23 -7.00 -17.36
N ILE A 165 -10.20 -7.66 -16.72
CA ILE A 165 -10.06 -9.04 -16.27
C ILE A 165 -9.97 -9.93 -17.52
N LYS A 166 -8.96 -10.77 -17.58
CA LYS A 166 -8.70 -11.58 -18.78
C LYS A 166 -9.37 -12.93 -18.73
N TRP A 167 -9.58 -13.49 -17.53
CA TRP A 167 -10.20 -14.80 -17.38
C TRP A 167 -10.83 -14.98 -16.00
N ASN A 168 -11.57 -16.08 -15.81
CA ASN A 168 -12.06 -16.53 -14.50
C ASN A 168 -10.87 -16.82 -13.55
N PHE A 169 -11.10 -16.68 -12.25
CA PHE A 169 -10.13 -16.86 -11.17
C PHE A 169 -9.01 -15.80 -11.14
N THR A 170 -9.27 -14.60 -11.66
CA THR A 170 -8.45 -13.42 -11.32
C THR A 170 -8.76 -13.01 -9.88
N LYS A 171 -7.72 -12.70 -9.11
CA LYS A 171 -7.84 -12.41 -7.68
C LYS A 171 -7.20 -11.07 -7.34
N PHE A 172 -7.75 -10.39 -6.32
CA PHE A 172 -7.18 -9.16 -5.75
C PHE A 172 -7.01 -9.34 -4.25
N LEU A 173 -5.78 -9.16 -3.75
CA LEU A 173 -5.49 -9.13 -2.33
C LEU A 173 -5.63 -7.71 -1.80
N ILE A 174 -6.36 -7.56 -0.69
CA ILE A 174 -6.64 -6.29 -0.02
C ILE A 174 -6.09 -6.36 1.40
N SER A 175 -5.32 -5.35 1.80
CA SER A 175 -4.81 -5.23 3.17
C SER A 175 -5.90 -4.85 4.18
N ARG A 176 -5.61 -4.96 5.47
CA ARG A 176 -6.54 -4.63 6.57
C ARG A 176 -7.05 -3.17 6.53
N ASP A 177 -6.27 -2.26 5.97
CA ASP A 177 -6.62 -0.85 5.80
C ASP A 177 -7.40 -0.54 4.50
N GLY A 178 -7.72 -1.59 3.72
CA GLY A 178 -8.52 -1.48 2.49
C GLY A 178 -7.72 -1.14 1.23
N ARG A 179 -6.40 -1.15 1.29
CA ARG A 179 -5.53 -0.91 0.13
C ARG A 179 -5.44 -2.15 -0.75
N VAL A 180 -5.60 -2.01 -2.07
CA VAL A 180 -5.38 -3.10 -3.02
C VAL A 180 -3.88 -3.38 -3.13
N VAL A 181 -3.45 -4.52 -2.59
CA VAL A 181 -2.04 -4.92 -2.49
C VAL A 181 -1.54 -5.44 -3.83
N LYS A 182 -2.24 -6.45 -4.36
CA LYS A 182 -1.79 -7.18 -5.56
C LYS A 182 -2.97 -7.76 -6.33
N ARG A 183 -2.80 -7.90 -7.63
CA ARG A 183 -3.65 -8.66 -8.53
C ARG A 183 -2.91 -9.93 -8.93
N TYR A 184 -3.64 -11.02 -9.02
CA TYR A 184 -3.15 -12.32 -9.48
C TYR A 184 -4.02 -12.81 -10.63
N GLU A 185 -3.38 -13.33 -11.63
CA GLU A 185 -4.06 -13.99 -12.74
C GLU A 185 -4.35 -15.47 -12.39
N PRO A 186 -5.24 -16.15 -13.14
CA PRO A 186 -5.57 -17.55 -12.82
C PRO A 186 -4.37 -18.52 -12.89
N THR A 187 -3.29 -18.13 -13.56
CA THR A 187 -2.05 -18.92 -13.69
C THR A 187 -1.07 -18.72 -12.52
N ASP A 188 -1.31 -17.73 -11.67
CA ASP A 188 -0.48 -17.49 -10.49
C ASP A 188 -0.71 -18.59 -9.44
N LYS A 189 0.36 -19.02 -8.80
CA LYS A 189 0.30 -20.12 -7.83
C LYS A 189 -0.34 -19.66 -6.52
N ILE A 190 -1.21 -20.49 -5.95
CA ILE A 190 -1.81 -20.23 -4.64
C ILE A 190 -0.76 -20.13 -3.53
N THR A 191 0.38 -20.83 -3.66
CA THR A 191 1.50 -20.70 -2.72
C THR A 191 2.08 -19.28 -2.65
N ASP A 192 2.09 -18.54 -3.75
CA ASP A 192 2.55 -17.15 -3.76
C ASP A 192 1.53 -16.22 -3.10
N ILE A 193 0.23 -16.52 -3.30
CA ILE A 193 -0.87 -15.84 -2.61
C ILE A 193 -0.80 -16.11 -1.10
N ASP A 194 -0.53 -17.34 -0.68
CA ASP A 194 -0.37 -17.72 0.72
C ASP A 194 0.74 -16.90 1.42
N ILE A 195 1.89 -16.72 0.76
CA ILE A 195 2.97 -15.86 1.28
C ILE A 195 2.50 -14.42 1.46
N ASP A 196 1.87 -13.85 0.43
CA ASP A 196 1.40 -12.46 0.48
C ASP A 196 0.28 -12.27 1.52
N VAL A 197 -0.61 -13.25 1.71
CA VAL A 197 -1.62 -13.27 2.78
C VAL A 197 -0.96 -13.28 4.17
N GLN A 198 0.08 -14.10 4.38
CA GLN A 198 0.82 -14.11 5.65
C GLN A 198 1.45 -12.74 5.95
N LEU A 199 2.03 -12.08 4.93
CA LEU A 199 2.61 -10.76 5.08
C LEU A 199 1.58 -9.71 5.52
N GLU A 200 0.36 -9.75 4.96
CA GLU A 200 -0.70 -8.80 5.29
C GLU A 200 -1.41 -9.13 6.61
N LEU A 201 -1.49 -10.40 7.01
CA LEU A 201 -2.11 -10.81 8.27
C LEU A 201 -1.27 -10.44 9.49
N ASN A 202 0.06 -10.45 9.38
CA ASN A 202 0.96 -10.07 10.46
C ASN A 202 1.11 -8.53 10.51
N PRO A 203 0.71 -7.86 11.62
CA PRO A 203 0.76 -6.39 11.69
C PRO A 203 2.14 -5.80 11.48
N THR A 204 3.19 -6.45 11.99
CA THR A 204 4.57 -5.99 11.82
C THR A 204 5.01 -6.09 10.37
N LEU A 205 4.78 -7.24 9.74
CA LEU A 205 5.12 -7.46 8.34
C LEU A 205 4.30 -6.55 7.42
N SER A 206 3.01 -6.39 7.70
CA SER A 206 2.14 -5.46 6.97
C SER A 206 2.65 -4.03 7.04
N THR A 207 3.10 -3.57 8.22
CA THR A 207 3.72 -2.25 8.39
C THR A 207 4.98 -2.10 7.53
N ILE A 208 5.86 -3.10 7.54
CA ILE A 208 7.07 -3.12 6.70
C ILE A 208 6.71 -3.04 5.21
N MET A 209 5.72 -3.84 4.79
CA MET A 209 5.27 -3.88 3.40
C MET A 209 4.53 -2.60 2.97
N ALA A 210 3.85 -1.91 3.88
CA ALA A 210 3.09 -0.68 3.60
C ALA A 210 3.96 0.58 3.58
N ARG A 211 5.08 0.63 4.35
CA ARG A 211 5.91 1.83 4.47
C ARG A 211 6.44 2.32 3.12
N ARG A 212 6.25 3.61 2.87
CA ARG A 212 6.75 4.32 1.67
C ARG A 212 7.47 5.61 2.06
N SER A 213 8.34 6.11 1.17
CA SER A 213 8.92 7.45 1.30
C SER A 213 7.90 8.49 0.86
N VAL A 214 7.37 9.24 1.82
CA VAL A 214 6.38 10.31 1.64
C VAL A 214 7.09 11.63 1.42
N ARG A 215 6.68 12.40 0.42
CA ARG A 215 7.26 13.71 0.03
C ARG A 215 6.23 14.82 -0.11
N LYS A 216 4.98 14.55 0.29
CA LYS A 216 3.93 15.57 0.42
C LYS A 216 3.23 15.36 1.75
N TYR A 217 3.14 16.41 2.53
CA TYR A 217 2.57 16.37 3.86
C TYR A 217 1.38 17.31 3.98
N GLN A 218 0.48 17.01 4.92
CA GLN A 218 -0.56 17.92 5.35
C GLN A 218 0.07 19.08 6.12
N ASN A 219 -0.58 20.24 6.11
CA ASN A 219 -0.15 21.39 6.92
C ASN A 219 -0.63 21.25 8.37
N GLN A 220 -0.14 20.18 9.03
CA GLN A 220 -0.47 19.84 10.42
C GLN A 220 0.79 19.32 11.10
N ALA A 221 1.16 19.91 12.24
CA ALA A 221 2.23 19.38 13.07
C ALA A 221 1.88 18.00 13.61
N VAL A 222 2.89 17.18 13.81
CA VAL A 222 2.74 15.90 14.53
C VAL A 222 2.74 16.21 16.03
N GLU A 223 1.82 15.60 16.77
CA GLU A 223 1.72 15.73 18.21
C GLU A 223 3.00 15.22 18.90
N HIS A 224 3.43 15.91 19.94
CA HIS A 224 4.66 15.63 20.68
C HIS A 224 4.73 14.17 21.17
N ASP A 225 3.65 13.66 21.72
CA ASP A 225 3.56 12.29 22.22
C ASP A 225 3.79 11.22 21.13
N LYS A 226 3.31 11.48 19.90
CA LYS A 226 3.60 10.59 18.76
C LYS A 226 5.07 10.66 18.34
N LEU A 227 5.68 11.85 18.35
CA LEU A 227 7.10 12.01 18.07
C LEU A 227 7.94 11.28 19.13
N GLU A 228 7.53 11.35 20.40
CA GLU A 228 8.17 10.61 21.48
C GLU A 228 8.08 9.09 21.29
N VAL A 229 6.91 8.56 20.90
CA VAL A 229 6.75 7.13 20.57
C VAL A 229 7.68 6.72 19.45
N VAL A 230 7.77 7.53 18.38
CA VAL A 230 8.67 7.26 17.25
C VAL A 230 10.13 7.25 17.71
N ALA A 231 10.55 8.21 18.52
CA ALA A 231 11.91 8.27 19.04
C ALA A 231 12.24 7.08 19.93
N ARG A 232 11.34 6.71 20.85
CA ARG A 232 11.50 5.53 21.73
C ARG A 232 11.58 4.23 20.94
N ALA A 233 10.79 4.08 19.88
CA ALA A 233 10.91 2.93 18.98
C ALA A 233 12.30 2.90 18.31
N GLY A 234 12.79 4.06 17.89
CA GLY A 234 14.13 4.20 17.30
C GLY A 234 15.23 3.69 18.21
N ILE A 235 15.31 4.21 19.43
CA ILE A 235 16.39 3.87 20.38
C ILE A 235 16.35 2.42 20.87
N ASN A 236 15.30 1.66 20.60
CA ASN A 236 15.26 0.21 20.79
C ASN A 236 15.99 -0.58 19.69
N ALA A 237 16.59 0.09 18.69
CA ALA A 237 17.40 -0.57 17.68
C ALA A 237 18.62 -1.24 18.33
N PRO A 238 19.06 -2.40 17.82
CA PRO A 238 20.31 -3.02 18.26
C PRO A 238 21.51 -2.16 17.83
N SER A 239 22.59 -2.23 18.60
CA SER A 239 23.88 -1.62 18.22
C SER A 239 25.03 -2.53 18.62
N GLY A 240 26.16 -2.40 17.94
CA GLY A 240 27.34 -3.21 18.22
C GLY A 240 27.76 -3.10 19.69
N VAL A 241 27.73 -4.23 20.42
CA VAL A 241 27.95 -4.35 21.88
C VAL A 241 27.18 -3.34 22.73
N ASN A 242 25.98 -2.96 22.24
CA ASN A 242 25.09 -1.97 22.86
C ASN A 242 25.72 -0.58 23.09
N ARG A 243 26.60 -0.14 22.20
CA ARG A 243 27.28 1.18 22.29
C ARG A 243 26.35 2.36 22.06
N GLN A 244 25.23 2.16 21.32
CA GLN A 244 24.26 3.19 20.98
C GLN A 244 24.90 4.47 20.43
N PRO A 245 25.70 4.38 19.34
CA PRO A 245 26.52 5.47 18.84
C PRO A 245 25.69 6.46 17.98
N TRP A 246 24.61 6.99 18.57
CA TRP A 246 23.72 7.94 17.94
C TRP A 246 23.27 9.02 18.90
N ILE A 247 22.96 10.18 18.34
CA ILE A 247 22.19 11.24 18.97
C ILE A 247 21.01 11.57 18.07
N VAL A 248 19.84 11.75 18.67
CA VAL A 248 18.62 12.14 17.96
C VAL A 248 18.22 13.53 18.41
N ARG A 249 17.88 14.41 17.46
CA ARG A 249 17.30 15.73 17.70
C ARG A 249 15.99 15.84 16.95
N ILE A 250 14.91 16.09 17.64
CA ILE A 250 13.57 16.26 17.05
C ILE A 250 13.30 17.75 16.96
N VAL A 251 12.99 18.23 15.74
CA VAL A 251 12.67 19.63 15.47
C VAL A 251 11.15 19.76 15.38
N GLU A 252 10.56 20.34 16.41
CA GLU A 252 9.13 20.69 16.47
C GLU A 252 8.89 22.16 16.14
N ASP A 253 9.95 22.97 16.18
CA ASP A 253 9.93 24.41 15.87
C ASP A 253 9.74 24.63 14.36
N GLN A 254 8.50 24.87 13.96
CA GLN A 254 8.14 25.10 12.55
C GLN A 254 8.72 26.40 12.01
N GLN A 255 8.95 27.42 12.87
CA GLN A 255 9.59 28.66 12.46
C GLN A 255 11.04 28.42 12.09
N LEU A 256 11.79 27.62 12.87
CA LEU A 256 13.15 27.21 12.54
C LEU A 256 13.22 26.47 11.19
N ILE A 257 12.26 25.61 10.89
CA ILE A 257 12.16 24.90 9.61
C ILE A 257 11.86 25.89 8.47
N ALA A 258 11.00 26.85 8.69
CA ALA A 258 10.67 27.89 7.71
C ALA A 258 11.89 28.79 7.43
N ASP A 259 12.57 29.24 8.47
CA ASP A 259 13.74 30.13 8.37
C ASP A 259 14.89 29.48 7.58
N VAL A 260 15.18 28.18 7.82
CA VAL A 260 16.23 27.49 7.08
C VAL A 260 15.85 27.24 5.63
N ASN A 261 14.57 26.99 5.33
CA ASN A 261 14.11 26.89 3.94
C ASN A 261 14.22 28.24 3.22
N GLN A 262 13.92 29.35 3.91
CA GLN A 262 14.07 30.70 3.38
C GLN A 262 15.55 31.01 3.12
N ALA A 263 16.43 30.75 4.07
CA ALA A 263 17.88 30.94 3.94
C ALA A 263 18.47 30.14 2.76
N ALA A 264 17.98 28.91 2.57
CA ALA A 264 18.36 28.04 1.47
C ALA A 264 17.76 28.46 0.10
N GLY A 265 16.78 29.38 0.07
CA GLY A 265 16.06 29.77 -1.12
C GLY A 265 15.19 28.68 -1.74
N ARG A 266 14.91 27.60 -1.01
CA ARG A 266 14.10 26.44 -1.47
C ARG A 266 13.60 25.59 -0.31
N SER A 267 12.55 24.81 -0.55
CA SER A 267 12.11 23.78 0.41
C SER A 267 13.13 22.62 0.43
N LEU A 268 13.76 22.41 1.58
CA LEU A 268 14.74 21.34 1.79
C LEU A 268 14.08 20.02 2.21
N PHE A 269 12.89 20.08 2.84
CA PHE A 269 12.27 18.97 3.58
C PHE A 269 10.88 18.59 3.06
N TYR A 270 10.59 18.87 1.79
CA TYR A 270 9.30 18.55 1.15
C TYR A 270 8.05 19.14 1.85
N GLY A 271 8.23 20.25 2.60
CA GLY A 271 7.13 20.85 3.37
C GLY A 271 6.73 20.05 4.62
N ALA A 272 7.59 19.16 5.11
CA ALA A 272 7.32 18.41 6.33
C ALA A 272 7.25 19.36 7.54
N PRO A 273 6.26 19.18 8.44
CA PRO A 273 6.09 20.03 9.62
C PRO A 273 7.08 19.72 10.74
N ASN A 274 7.65 18.52 10.77
CA ASN A 274 8.59 18.09 11.79
C ASN A 274 9.79 17.35 11.16
N LEU A 275 10.94 17.40 11.85
CA LEU A 275 12.15 16.73 11.41
C LEU A 275 12.74 15.90 12.56
N ILE A 276 13.34 14.77 12.21
CA ILE A 276 14.16 13.97 13.14
C ILE A 276 15.58 13.94 12.56
N CYS A 277 16.49 14.61 13.24
CA CYS A 277 17.90 14.72 12.87
C CYS A 277 18.68 13.63 13.59
N VAL A 278 19.35 12.76 12.86
CA VAL A 278 20.15 11.65 13.41
C VAL A 278 21.63 11.95 13.20
N CYS A 279 22.36 11.93 14.32
CA CYS A 279 23.78 12.21 14.36
C CYS A 279 24.56 10.94 14.73
N THR A 280 25.79 10.83 14.21
CA THR A 280 26.72 9.72 14.47
C THR A 280 28.08 10.29 14.86
N PRO A 281 28.98 9.49 15.48
CA PRO A 281 30.31 9.97 15.80
C PRO A 281 31.03 10.56 14.60
N ALA A 282 31.66 11.72 14.78
CA ALA A 282 32.39 12.44 13.70
C ALA A 282 33.55 11.62 13.17
N ALA A 283 34.21 10.84 14.02
CA ALA A 283 35.32 9.95 13.65
C ALA A 283 34.88 8.73 12.82
N GLY A 284 33.56 8.56 12.62
CA GLY A 284 32.97 7.40 11.93
C GLY A 284 32.65 6.23 12.85
N GLY A 285 31.97 5.23 12.32
CA GLY A 285 31.59 4.04 13.09
C GLY A 285 30.28 4.23 13.89
N GLY A 286 29.17 4.09 13.28
CA GLY A 286 27.82 4.22 13.86
C GLY A 286 26.77 4.33 12.79
N GLU A 287 27.18 4.40 11.53
CA GLU A 287 26.28 4.62 10.39
C GLU A 287 25.33 3.42 10.18
N LEU A 288 25.81 2.19 10.40
CA LEU A 288 24.96 0.99 10.36
C LEU A 288 23.93 1.02 11.50
N ASP A 289 24.40 1.29 12.73
CA ASP A 289 23.55 1.33 13.91
C ASP A 289 22.49 2.45 13.78
N ALA A 290 22.89 3.62 13.27
CA ALA A 290 21.97 4.73 12.96
C ALA A 290 20.96 4.38 11.85
N GLY A 291 21.36 3.55 10.88
CA GLY A 291 20.44 3.01 9.86
C GLY A 291 19.35 2.14 10.47
N LEU A 292 19.71 1.24 11.40
CA LEU A 292 18.77 0.39 12.15
C LEU A 292 17.80 1.22 13.00
N LEU A 293 18.35 2.23 13.72
CA LEU A 293 17.56 3.20 14.48
C LEU A 293 16.56 3.94 13.58
N GLY A 294 17.00 4.41 12.42
CA GLY A 294 16.14 5.14 11.48
C GLY A 294 15.02 4.27 10.90
N GLU A 295 15.29 3.01 10.58
CA GLU A 295 14.24 2.10 10.09
C GLU A 295 13.19 1.83 11.18
N ASN A 296 13.58 1.61 12.45
CA ASN A 296 12.63 1.46 13.55
C ASN A 296 11.74 2.71 13.69
N MET A 297 12.31 3.93 13.59
CA MET A 297 11.54 5.17 13.61
C MET A 297 10.57 5.27 12.44
N MET A 298 11.00 4.91 11.23
CA MET A 298 10.14 4.95 10.04
C MET A 298 8.98 3.94 10.12
N LEU A 299 9.21 2.76 10.68
CA LEU A 299 8.18 1.74 10.90
C LEU A 299 7.20 2.17 11.98
N ALA A 300 7.68 2.74 13.09
CA ALA A 300 6.82 3.28 14.15
C ALA A 300 5.95 4.44 13.61
N ALA A 301 6.52 5.35 12.83
CA ALA A 301 5.77 6.42 12.18
C ALA A 301 4.66 5.86 11.26
N GLN A 302 4.99 4.86 10.43
CA GLN A 302 4.01 4.17 9.57
C GLN A 302 2.87 3.55 10.38
N ALA A 303 3.18 2.88 11.49
CA ALA A 303 2.18 2.26 12.38
C ALA A 303 1.25 3.30 13.04
N LEU A 304 1.73 4.54 13.22
CA LEU A 304 0.96 5.68 13.76
C LEU A 304 0.23 6.49 12.68
N GLY A 305 0.24 6.04 11.42
CA GLY A 305 -0.39 6.76 10.30
C GLY A 305 0.41 7.97 9.81
N LEU A 306 1.70 8.07 10.18
CA LEU A 306 2.58 9.14 9.75
C LEU A 306 3.43 8.70 8.55
N GLY A 307 3.75 9.66 7.69
CA GLY A 307 4.65 9.49 6.56
C GLY A 307 6.05 9.98 6.88
N THR A 308 7.07 9.30 6.33
CA THR A 308 8.47 9.69 6.50
C THR A 308 9.25 9.59 5.18
N VAL A 309 10.34 10.37 5.09
CA VAL A 309 11.39 10.15 4.09
C VAL A 309 12.77 10.40 4.69
N CYS A 310 13.71 9.47 4.46
CA CYS A 310 15.10 9.60 4.87
C CYS A 310 15.89 10.40 3.83
N MET A 311 16.62 11.40 4.29
CA MET A 311 17.29 12.39 3.43
C MET A 311 18.76 12.62 3.84
N GLY A 312 19.70 12.32 2.94
CA GLY A 312 21.10 12.71 3.08
C GLY A 312 21.48 13.99 2.30
N GLY A 313 20.71 14.30 1.24
CA GLY A 313 20.96 15.49 0.41
C GLY A 313 20.92 16.82 1.16
N PRO A 314 19.85 17.11 1.93
CA PRO A 314 19.76 18.30 2.77
C PRO A 314 20.92 18.43 3.75
N VAL A 315 21.39 17.35 4.35
CA VAL A 315 22.51 17.38 5.30
C VAL A 315 23.78 17.95 4.66
N ARG A 316 24.15 17.46 3.49
CA ARG A 316 25.35 17.97 2.76
C ARG A 316 25.20 19.46 2.48
N PHE A 317 24.04 19.91 2.08
CA PHE A 317 23.76 21.31 1.82
C PHE A 317 23.85 22.15 3.11
N LEU A 318 23.20 21.75 4.19
CA LEU A 318 23.19 22.43 5.48
C LEU A 318 24.58 22.58 6.08
N LEU A 319 25.47 21.59 5.88
CA LEU A 319 26.85 21.62 6.37
C LEU A 319 27.79 22.46 5.50
N SER A 320 27.42 22.75 4.26
CA SER A 320 28.26 23.50 3.32
C SER A 320 27.86 24.97 3.13
N ASP A 321 26.65 25.36 3.52
CA ASP A 321 26.14 26.73 3.33
C ASP A 321 26.08 27.49 4.66
N GLU A 322 26.98 28.49 4.79
CA GLU A 322 27.07 29.34 5.96
C GLU A 322 25.75 30.02 6.35
N LYS A 323 24.86 30.29 5.36
CA LYS A 323 23.53 30.87 5.63
C LYS A 323 22.62 29.95 6.43
N CYS A 324 22.88 28.64 6.39
CA CYS A 324 22.10 27.63 7.11
C CYS A 324 22.75 27.18 8.42
N LYS A 325 23.93 27.71 8.76
CA LYS A 325 24.68 27.31 9.95
C LYS A 325 23.90 27.44 11.23
N PHE A 326 23.04 28.47 11.37
CA PHE A 326 22.20 28.69 12.55
C PHE A 326 21.29 27.47 12.84
N PHE A 327 20.83 26.74 11.80
CA PHE A 327 20.04 25.54 11.97
C PHE A 327 20.86 24.42 12.64
N ILE A 328 22.10 24.21 12.19
CA ILE A 328 23.01 23.23 12.78
C ILE A 328 23.34 23.59 14.21
N ASP A 329 23.66 24.89 14.48
CA ASP A 329 23.97 25.39 15.82
C ASP A 329 22.75 25.19 16.79
N ARG A 330 21.53 25.37 16.29
CA ARG A 330 20.30 25.17 17.06
C ARG A 330 20.02 23.70 17.41
N LEU A 331 20.57 22.74 16.66
CA LEU A 331 20.47 21.30 16.97
C LEU A 331 21.30 20.89 18.18
N ASP A 332 22.22 21.73 18.66
CA ASP A 332 23.10 21.47 19.81
C ASP A 332 23.76 20.07 19.70
N ILE A 333 24.45 19.85 18.60
CA ILE A 333 25.17 18.60 18.33
C ILE A 333 26.55 18.66 19.01
N PRO A 334 26.90 17.70 19.90
CA PRO A 334 28.25 17.65 20.49
C PRO A 334 29.33 17.61 19.42
N ALA A 335 30.48 18.19 19.72
CA ALA A 335 31.58 18.39 18.76
C ALA A 335 32.18 17.06 18.23
N ASP A 336 32.06 16.00 18.99
CA ASP A 336 32.45 14.63 18.60
C ASP A 336 31.40 13.88 17.77
N TYR A 337 30.24 14.53 17.46
CA TYR A 337 29.20 14.01 16.58
C TYR A 337 29.02 14.89 15.34
N LYS A 338 28.44 14.30 14.30
CA LYS A 338 28.05 14.98 13.06
C LYS A 338 26.63 14.56 12.64
N LEU A 339 25.89 15.48 12.04
CA LEU A 339 24.60 15.18 11.43
C LEU A 339 24.82 14.20 10.27
N ASN A 340 24.14 13.05 10.33
CA ASN A 340 24.27 11.97 9.33
C ASN A 340 23.12 11.99 8.31
N TYR A 341 21.88 11.98 8.78
CA TYR A 341 20.70 12.11 7.94
C TYR A 341 19.54 12.78 8.69
N ILE A 342 18.52 13.18 7.93
CA ILE A 342 17.29 13.77 8.46
C ILE A 342 16.13 12.91 7.98
N LEU A 343 15.20 12.56 8.90
CA LEU A 343 13.89 12.06 8.55
C LEU A 343 12.91 13.26 8.56
N ALA A 344 12.31 13.56 7.40
CA ALA A 344 11.12 14.38 7.38
C ALA A 344 9.94 13.54 7.84
N ILE A 345 9.08 14.08 8.70
CA ILE A 345 7.94 13.36 9.29
C ILE A 345 6.71 14.27 9.36
N GLY A 346 5.55 13.70 9.08
CA GLY A 346 4.27 14.42 9.10
C GLY A 346 3.11 13.54 8.67
N TYR A 347 1.91 14.06 8.71
CA TYR A 347 0.74 13.39 8.13
C TYR A 347 0.84 13.37 6.61
N PRO A 348 0.73 12.19 5.96
CA PRO A 348 0.91 12.09 4.51
C PRO A 348 -0.23 12.80 3.77
N ASN A 349 0.12 13.52 2.69
CA ASN A 349 -0.82 14.09 1.71
C ASN A 349 -0.59 13.49 0.31
N GLU A 350 -0.09 12.26 0.27
CA GLU A 350 0.07 11.43 -0.92
C GLU A 350 0.10 9.96 -0.51
N GLN A 351 -0.18 9.08 -1.46
CA GLN A 351 -0.05 7.63 -1.29
C GLN A 351 0.89 7.08 -2.37
N PRO A 352 2.20 7.04 -2.10
CA PRO A 352 3.17 6.60 -3.10
C PRO A 352 3.01 5.12 -3.42
N ASN A 353 3.04 4.78 -4.71
CA ASN A 353 3.03 3.40 -5.17
C ASN A 353 4.31 2.65 -4.75
N ALA A 354 4.17 1.35 -4.50
CA ALA A 354 5.30 0.46 -4.31
C ALA A 354 6.12 0.41 -5.60
N LYS A 355 7.44 0.60 -5.47
CA LYS A 355 8.36 0.35 -6.58
C LYS A 355 8.69 -1.14 -6.64
N PRO A 356 8.91 -1.72 -7.84
CA PRO A 356 9.34 -3.11 -7.99
C PRO A 356 10.58 -3.41 -7.14
N ARG A 357 10.65 -4.61 -6.60
CA ARG A 357 11.81 -5.14 -5.89
C ARG A 357 12.33 -6.35 -6.67
N ASP A 358 13.64 -6.45 -6.77
CA ASP A 358 14.33 -7.54 -7.47
C ASP A 358 14.52 -8.72 -6.49
N ALA A 359 13.63 -9.68 -6.55
CA ALA A 359 13.69 -10.88 -5.72
C ALA A 359 14.87 -11.79 -6.10
N ALA A 360 15.43 -11.68 -7.32
CA ALA A 360 16.59 -12.46 -7.74
C ALA A 360 17.87 -12.12 -6.97
N LYS A 361 17.88 -10.98 -6.26
CA LYS A 361 18.98 -10.62 -5.34
C LYS A 361 18.99 -11.42 -4.04
N VAL A 362 17.94 -12.20 -3.76
CA VAL A 362 17.87 -13.10 -2.59
C VAL A 362 18.13 -14.52 -3.08
N LYS A 363 19.18 -15.15 -2.55
CA LYS A 363 19.55 -16.53 -2.87
C LYS A 363 19.56 -17.37 -1.59
N PHE A 364 18.80 -18.46 -1.61
CA PHE A 364 18.82 -19.46 -0.54
C PHE A 364 19.95 -20.45 -0.80
N ILE A 365 20.92 -20.51 0.11
CA ILE A 365 21.99 -21.51 0.08
C ILE A 365 21.49 -22.72 0.86
N LYS A 366 21.26 -23.82 0.16
CA LYS A 366 20.81 -25.10 0.73
C LYS A 366 21.99 -26.08 0.72
N SER A 367 21.98 -27.09 1.63
CA SER A 367 22.88 -28.22 1.55
C SER A 367 22.72 -28.92 0.18
N LEU A 368 23.81 -29.37 -0.40
CA LEU A 368 23.85 -30.20 -1.60
C LEU A 368 23.12 -31.52 -1.35
#